data_ee1065aabc399a45554ed594d5ccd292
#
_entry.id   ee1065aabc399a45554ed594d5ccd292
#
_cell.length_a   1.000
_cell.length_b   1.000
_cell.length_c   1.000
_cell.angle_alpha   90.00
_cell.angle_beta   90.00
_cell.angle_gamma   90.00
#
_symmetry.space_group_name_H-M   'P 1'
#
loop_
_entity.id
_entity.type
_entity.pdbx_description
1 polymer ?
#
loop_
_entity_poly.entity_id
_entity_poly.type
_entity_poly.pdbx_seq_one_letter_code
_entity_poly.pdbx_strand_id
1 'polypeptide(L)'
;MKKFGNLILFIGFLTIIFSFGILSLLKTDRDISPVENRPLAQKPALTKEALLTGSFFKDVETYTNDQLIGRDELIKNYTIAQINMGKSLINDIILTDDKWLLKNPAWXXXXLPPSKTNALSFKLPSHIHTYAQENLNYFLKKLPADVKPIKLMEHFKQNYTNEEIQDMYFKTDHHWNMDGAFLGYQYIMNTIGQQSSIYKGKEIKKEDYIRTCAQNKHLVGSFNNQLYQLIDANGEKLCYYTPKDGFNFTSVTAKDVQGTIHQNLDEIYGVEKQKDTTSYAGYYTDDYPEIVIENNNAQNEVRALVLKDSFANAIVPHLAQSFKHTSILDLRHYHEKDVYQYIQDNNINMVLFVYSDSNLSGDMFXXXXLSLRNRKKALVNLHEPSFY
;
A
#
# COMPACT_ATOMS: atom_id res chain seq x y z
N MET A 1 -46.58 37.94 -10.20
CA MET A 1 -45.20 37.74 -10.75
C MET A 1 -44.33 36.85 -9.84
N LYS A 2 -44.15 37.09 -8.53
CA LYS A 2 -43.31 36.28 -7.61
C LYS A 2 -43.70 34.79 -7.57
N LYS A 3 -45.02 34.47 -7.52
CA LYS A 3 -45.49 33.06 -7.49
C LYS A 3 -45.10 32.27 -8.77
N PHE A 4 -45.15 32.93 -9.93
CA PHE A 4 -44.78 32.31 -11.21
C PHE A 4 -43.28 32.09 -11.32
N GLY A 5 -42.46 33.04 -10.86
CA GLY A 5 -41.02 32.87 -10.78
C GLY A 5 -40.60 31.70 -9.89
N ASN A 6 -41.23 31.62 -8.70
CA ASN A 6 -40.94 30.49 -7.78
C ASN A 6 -41.34 29.14 -8.39
N LEU A 7 -42.44 29.08 -9.15
CA LEU A 7 -42.86 27.85 -9.81
C LEU A 7 -41.85 27.42 -10.89
N ILE A 8 -41.36 28.40 -11.69
CA ILE A 8 -40.32 28.11 -12.70
C ILE A 8 -39.05 27.55 -12.04
N LEU A 9 -38.59 28.20 -10.96
CA LEU A 9 -37.44 27.74 -10.20
C LEU A 9 -37.64 26.32 -9.65
N PHE A 10 -38.80 26.04 -9.08
CA PHE A 10 -39.15 24.73 -8.53
C PHE A 10 -39.15 23.65 -9.67
N ILE A 11 -39.79 23.93 -10.79
CA ILE A 11 -39.85 23.01 -11.93
C ILE A 11 -38.44 22.79 -12.46
N GLY A 12 -37.66 23.87 -12.64
CA GLY A 12 -36.28 23.77 -13.10
C GLY A 12 -35.41 22.90 -12.18
N PHE A 13 -35.54 23.10 -10.87
CA PHE A 13 -34.85 22.29 -9.86
C PHE A 13 -35.22 20.80 -9.96
N LEU A 14 -36.51 20.51 -10.04
CA LEU A 14 -36.97 19.11 -10.17
C LEU A 14 -36.49 18.50 -11.49
N THR A 15 -36.56 19.27 -12.60
CA THR A 15 -36.08 18.79 -13.91
C THR A 15 -34.59 18.40 -13.82
N ILE A 16 -33.76 19.22 -13.19
CA ILE A 16 -32.33 18.91 -13.03
C ILE A 16 -32.15 17.61 -12.24
N ILE A 17 -32.82 17.48 -11.07
CA ILE A 17 -32.67 16.29 -10.23
C ILE A 17 -33.11 15.02 -10.98
N PHE A 18 -34.32 15.08 -11.59
CA PHE A 18 -34.85 13.92 -12.30
C PHE A 18 -34.00 13.56 -13.53
N SER A 19 -33.48 14.58 -14.26
CA SER A 19 -32.59 14.34 -15.40
C SER A 19 -31.32 13.61 -14.98
N PHE A 20 -30.67 14.08 -13.91
CA PHE A 20 -29.47 13.43 -13.36
C PHE A 20 -29.77 11.99 -12.93
N GLY A 21 -30.89 11.78 -12.23
CA GLY A 21 -31.30 10.44 -11.79
C GLY A 21 -31.53 9.49 -12.96
N ILE A 22 -32.33 9.93 -13.94
CA ILE A 22 -32.67 9.11 -15.12
C ILE A 22 -31.41 8.80 -15.95
N LEU A 23 -30.58 9.79 -16.22
CA LEU A 23 -29.34 9.61 -16.97
C LEU A 23 -28.36 8.67 -16.24
N SER A 24 -28.31 8.74 -14.91
CA SER A 24 -27.46 7.83 -14.11
C SER A 24 -27.96 6.38 -14.21
N LEU A 25 -29.27 6.17 -14.25
CA LEU A 25 -29.85 4.83 -14.39
C LEU A 25 -29.69 4.25 -15.80
N LEU A 26 -29.56 5.10 -16.82
CA LEU A 26 -29.47 4.68 -18.23
C LEU A 26 -28.02 4.43 -18.66
N LYS A 27 -27.03 4.95 -17.96
CA LYS A 27 -25.62 4.73 -18.35
C LYS A 27 -25.15 3.33 -17.91
N THR A 28 -24.08 2.85 -18.53
CA THR A 28 -23.39 1.61 -18.13
C THR A 28 -22.67 1.83 -16.78
N ASP A 29 -22.83 0.90 -15.86
CA ASP A 29 -22.16 0.94 -14.57
C ASP A 29 -20.63 0.80 -14.73
N ARG A 30 -19.90 1.47 -13.87
CA ARG A 30 -18.44 1.37 -13.80
C ARG A 30 -18.05 0.42 -12.66
N ASP A 31 -17.03 -0.39 -12.89
CA ASP A 31 -16.56 -1.34 -11.87
C ASP A 31 -15.64 -0.70 -10.85
N ILE A 32 -14.82 0.26 -11.28
CA ILE A 32 -13.73 0.84 -10.47
C ILE A 32 -13.74 2.36 -10.62
N SER A 33 -13.46 3.07 -9.54
CA SER A 33 -13.11 4.49 -9.59
C SER A 33 -11.58 4.62 -9.75
N PRO A 34 -11.08 5.12 -10.88
CA PRO A 34 -9.64 5.30 -11.05
C PRO A 34 -9.05 6.39 -10.15
N VAL A 35 -9.89 7.34 -9.71
CA VAL A 35 -9.46 8.42 -8.81
C VAL A 35 -9.32 7.92 -7.37
N GLU A 36 -10.35 7.19 -6.89
CA GLU A 36 -10.39 6.68 -5.51
C GLU A 36 -9.67 5.34 -5.38
N ASN A 37 -9.32 4.70 -6.50
CA ASN A 37 -8.68 3.38 -6.58
C ASN A 37 -9.43 2.34 -5.74
N ARG A 38 -10.76 2.25 -5.97
CA ARG A 38 -11.62 1.29 -5.26
C ARG A 38 -12.74 0.78 -6.17
N PRO A 39 -13.26 -0.41 -5.88
CA PRO A 39 -14.47 -0.89 -6.56
C PRO A 39 -15.64 0.05 -6.26
N LEU A 40 -16.48 0.25 -7.27
CA LEU A 40 -17.74 1.00 -7.14
C LEU A 40 -18.89 0.02 -6.90
N ALA A 41 -19.86 0.46 -6.10
CA ALA A 41 -21.03 -0.36 -5.80
C ALA A 41 -21.79 -0.69 -7.07
N GLN A 42 -22.13 -1.96 -7.22
CA GLN A 42 -22.91 -2.47 -8.34
C GLN A 42 -24.39 -2.55 -7.96
N LYS A 43 -25.25 -2.71 -8.96
CA LYS A 43 -26.71 -2.73 -8.78
C LYS A 43 -27.10 -3.78 -7.72
N PRO A 44 -27.74 -3.39 -6.62
CA PRO A 44 -28.06 -4.34 -5.55
C PRO A 44 -29.19 -5.30 -5.96
N ALA A 45 -29.06 -6.55 -5.50
CA ALA A 45 -30.08 -7.55 -5.71
C ALA A 45 -31.26 -7.32 -4.76
N LEU A 46 -32.47 -7.34 -5.32
CA LEU A 46 -33.69 -7.22 -4.53
C LEU A 46 -34.05 -8.60 -3.94
N THR A 47 -33.74 -8.80 -2.66
CA THR A 47 -34.10 -10.02 -1.94
C THR A 47 -35.03 -9.71 -0.77
N LYS A 48 -35.84 -10.70 -0.39
CA LYS A 48 -36.75 -10.56 0.75
C LYS A 48 -36.00 -10.23 2.05
N GLU A 49 -34.85 -10.87 2.24
CA GLU A 49 -34.00 -10.64 3.41
C GLU A 49 -33.45 -9.21 3.44
N ALA A 50 -32.94 -8.72 2.32
CA ALA A 50 -32.39 -7.36 2.22
C ALA A 50 -33.46 -6.28 2.45
N LEU A 51 -34.70 -6.56 2.01
CA LEU A 51 -35.82 -5.65 2.29
C LEU A 51 -36.18 -5.62 3.79
N LEU A 52 -36.28 -6.81 4.41
CA LEU A 52 -36.67 -6.91 5.82
C LEU A 52 -35.60 -6.33 6.76
N THR A 53 -34.34 -6.46 6.43
CA THR A 53 -33.22 -5.90 7.22
C THR A 53 -32.97 -4.42 6.91
N GLY A 54 -33.52 -3.89 5.84
CA GLY A 54 -33.28 -2.54 5.36
C GLY A 54 -31.97 -2.36 4.62
N SER A 55 -31.14 -3.42 4.47
CA SER A 55 -29.84 -3.34 3.78
C SER A 55 -30.00 -2.95 2.31
N PHE A 56 -31.09 -3.41 1.66
CA PHE A 56 -31.37 -3.03 0.28
C PHE A 56 -31.36 -1.52 0.06
N PHE A 57 -31.98 -0.76 0.97
CA PHE A 57 -32.06 0.70 0.83
C PHE A 57 -30.70 1.36 0.98
N LYS A 58 -29.88 0.86 1.90
CA LYS A 58 -28.50 1.30 2.08
C LYS A 58 -27.64 0.99 0.85
N ASP A 59 -27.81 -0.20 0.30
CA ASP A 59 -27.07 -0.63 -0.91
C ASP A 59 -27.49 0.20 -2.13
N VAL A 60 -28.79 0.52 -2.27
CA VAL A 60 -29.29 1.42 -3.32
C VAL A 60 -28.69 2.82 -3.16
N GLU A 61 -28.63 3.35 -1.93
CA GLU A 61 -28.01 4.65 -1.67
C GLU A 61 -26.52 4.65 -2.08
N THR A 62 -25.77 3.62 -1.69
CA THR A 62 -24.36 3.49 -2.05
C THR A 62 -24.21 3.39 -3.57
N TYR A 63 -25.00 2.53 -4.22
CA TYR A 63 -25.00 2.36 -5.67
C TYR A 63 -25.28 3.68 -6.40
N THR A 64 -26.34 4.38 -6.01
CA THR A 64 -26.71 5.63 -6.69
C THR A 64 -25.62 6.71 -6.48
N ASN A 65 -25.00 6.77 -5.31
CA ASN A 65 -23.88 7.68 -5.05
C ASN A 65 -22.67 7.34 -5.90
N ASP A 66 -22.32 6.07 -6.02
CA ASP A 66 -21.14 5.62 -6.78
C ASP A 66 -21.34 5.72 -8.30
N GLN A 67 -22.55 5.49 -8.76
CA GLN A 67 -22.86 5.45 -10.21
C GLN A 67 -23.48 6.76 -10.73
N LEU A 68 -23.50 7.82 -9.93
CA LEU A 68 -24.05 9.12 -10.38
C LEU A 68 -23.29 9.63 -11.62
N ILE A 69 -24.02 10.05 -12.65
CA ILE A 69 -23.41 10.62 -13.86
C ILE A 69 -22.70 11.94 -13.50
N GLY A 70 -21.47 12.13 -14.02
CA GLY A 70 -20.68 13.32 -13.73
C GLY A 70 -20.12 13.38 -12.31
N ARG A 71 -20.22 12.31 -11.52
CA ARG A 71 -19.77 12.26 -10.13
C ARG A 71 -18.31 12.75 -9.97
N ASP A 72 -17.41 12.25 -10.79
CA ASP A 72 -15.97 12.56 -10.65
C ASP A 72 -15.73 14.06 -10.90
N GLU A 73 -16.41 14.66 -11.88
CA GLU A 73 -16.31 16.11 -12.14
C GLU A 73 -16.91 16.95 -11.02
N LEU A 74 -18.01 16.49 -10.42
CA LEU A 74 -18.61 17.19 -9.27
C LEU A 74 -17.66 17.17 -8.07
N ILE A 75 -17.07 16.02 -7.76
CA ILE A 75 -16.12 15.90 -6.64
C ILE A 75 -14.84 16.69 -6.94
N LYS A 76 -14.35 16.64 -8.19
CA LYS A 76 -13.19 17.44 -8.63
C LYS A 76 -13.43 18.93 -8.42
N ASN A 77 -14.58 19.45 -8.87
CA ASN A 77 -14.91 20.86 -8.71
C ASN A 77 -15.05 21.25 -7.23
N TYR A 78 -15.60 20.35 -6.41
CA TYR A 78 -15.67 20.55 -4.95
C TYR A 78 -14.26 20.58 -4.34
N THR A 79 -13.37 19.70 -4.78
CA THR A 79 -11.96 19.66 -4.34
C THR A 79 -11.24 20.97 -4.72
N ILE A 80 -11.44 21.46 -5.95
CA ILE A 80 -10.90 22.76 -6.39
C ILE A 80 -11.39 23.89 -5.47
N ALA A 81 -12.69 23.90 -5.16
CA ALA A 81 -13.25 24.91 -4.26
C ALA A 81 -12.59 24.85 -2.87
N GLN A 82 -12.39 23.66 -2.33
CA GLN A 82 -11.73 23.48 -1.03
C GLN A 82 -10.28 23.99 -1.04
N ILE A 83 -9.51 23.68 -2.11
CA ILE A 83 -8.13 24.16 -2.26
C ILE A 83 -8.13 25.71 -2.33
N ASN A 84 -9.03 26.29 -3.12
CA ASN A 84 -9.13 27.74 -3.28
C ASN A 84 -9.56 28.47 -1.99
N MET A 85 -10.29 27.77 -1.11
CA MET A 85 -10.65 28.29 0.22
C MET A 85 -9.50 28.15 1.24
N GLY A 86 -8.35 27.60 0.84
CA GLY A 86 -7.18 27.43 1.70
C GLY A 86 -7.31 26.29 2.69
N LYS A 87 -8.16 25.26 2.42
CA LYS A 87 -8.24 24.10 3.29
C LYS A 87 -6.97 23.27 3.22
N SER A 88 -6.41 22.93 4.36
CA SER A 88 -5.23 22.07 4.48
C SER A 88 -5.57 20.59 4.61
N LEU A 89 -6.84 20.23 4.87
CA LEU A 89 -7.29 18.83 4.95
C LEU A 89 -8.44 18.61 3.96
N ILE A 90 -8.21 17.80 2.95
CA ILE A 90 -9.13 17.54 1.83
C ILE A 90 -9.10 16.05 1.51
N ASN A 91 -10.27 15.40 1.57
CA ASN A 91 -10.39 13.96 1.25
C ASN A 91 -9.41 13.10 2.06
N ASP A 92 -9.22 13.44 3.34
CA ASP A 92 -8.31 12.75 4.28
C ASP A 92 -6.82 12.88 3.88
N ILE A 93 -6.51 13.84 2.99
CA ILE A 93 -5.13 14.20 2.61
C ILE A 93 -4.83 15.58 3.19
N ILE A 94 -3.68 15.70 3.84
CA ILE A 94 -3.15 16.98 4.32
C ILE A 94 -2.31 17.58 3.20
N LEU A 95 -2.66 18.79 2.79
CA LEU A 95 -1.89 19.61 1.84
C LEU A 95 -1.10 20.64 2.66
N THR A 96 0.23 20.53 2.65
CA THR A 96 1.11 21.48 3.34
C THR A 96 1.32 22.74 2.49
N ASP A 97 1.83 23.81 3.10
CA ASP A 97 2.10 25.08 2.40
C ASP A 97 3.11 24.92 1.25
N ASP A 98 4.08 24.01 1.40
CA ASP A 98 5.06 23.69 0.37
C ASP A 98 4.61 22.54 -0.55
N LYS A 99 3.31 22.23 -0.52
CA LYS A 99 2.61 21.29 -1.42
C LYS A 99 3.03 19.81 -1.24
N TRP A 100 3.47 19.43 -0.04
CA TRP A 100 3.58 18.01 0.30
C TRP A 100 2.19 17.46 0.61
N LEU A 101 1.96 16.21 0.20
CA LEU A 101 0.71 15.51 0.47
C LEU A 101 0.98 14.41 1.50
N LEU A 102 0.29 14.49 2.64
CA LEU A 102 0.43 13.55 3.76
C LEU A 102 -0.95 12.96 4.07
N LYS A 103 -0.96 11.74 4.55
CA LYS A 103 -2.20 11.11 5.03
C LYS A 103 -2.60 11.73 6.37
N ASN A 104 -3.87 11.98 6.57
CA ASN A 104 -4.39 12.40 7.87
C ASN A 104 -4.10 11.29 8.90
N PRO A 105 -3.40 11.57 10.03
CA PRO A 105 -3.07 10.53 11.02
C PRO A 105 -4.33 9.92 11.63
N ALA A 106 -4.38 8.58 11.70
CA ALA A 106 -5.48 7.85 12.33
C ALA A 106 -4.92 6.97 13.46
N TRP A 107 -5.75 6.57 14.38
CA TRP A 107 -5.39 5.56 15.40
C TRP A 107 -5.15 4.24 14.67
N UNK A 108 -3.99 3.86 14.75
CA UNK A 108 -3.66 2.60 14.10
C UNK A 108 -2.38 2.07 14.66
N UNK A 109 -2.12 1.03 14.77
CA UNK A 109 -0.97 0.37 15.29
C UNK A 109 -0.03 -0.12 14.32
N UNK A 110 1.29 -0.28 14.35
CA UNK A 110 2.35 -0.39 13.85
C UNK A 110 3.40 -1.10 13.37
N UNK A 111 4.23 -1.48 12.67
CA UNK A 111 5.50 -1.60 12.48
C UNK A 111 6.33 -1.58 11.48
N LEU A 112 7.15 -1.04 10.67
CA LEU A 112 8.56 -1.07 10.55
C LEU A 112 9.04 -0.05 9.54
N PRO A 113 8.81 -0.11 8.22
CA PRO A 113 9.02 1.07 7.40
C PRO A 113 8.13 2.20 7.88
N PRO A 114 8.69 3.37 8.22
CA PRO A 114 7.86 4.48 8.68
C PRO A 114 6.98 4.99 7.54
N SER A 115 5.69 5.10 7.81
CA SER A 115 4.77 5.77 6.88
C SER A 115 5.24 7.21 6.67
N LYS A 116 4.95 7.75 5.51
CA LYS A 116 5.35 9.12 5.15
C LYS A 116 4.89 10.14 6.19
N THR A 117 3.64 10.04 6.65
CA THR A 117 3.11 10.97 7.66
C THR A 117 3.90 10.91 8.97
N ASN A 118 4.33 9.71 9.39
CA ASN A 118 5.17 9.55 10.57
C ASN A 118 6.57 10.11 10.36
N ALA A 119 7.17 9.78 9.25
CA ALA A 119 8.51 10.24 8.90
C ALA A 119 8.56 11.77 8.82
N LEU A 120 7.53 12.37 8.21
CA LEU A 120 7.44 13.82 7.98
C LEU A 120 6.50 14.51 8.97
N SER A 121 6.39 14.00 10.20
CA SER A 121 5.51 14.58 11.22
C SER A 121 5.84 16.04 11.54
N PHE A 122 7.08 16.46 11.32
CA PHE A 122 7.50 17.86 11.46
C PHE A 122 6.85 18.80 10.43
N LYS A 123 6.23 18.27 9.37
CA LYS A 123 5.48 19.06 8.38
C LYS A 123 3.98 19.16 8.68
N LEU A 124 3.50 18.44 9.69
CA LEU A 124 2.08 18.48 10.02
C LEU A 124 1.69 19.88 10.55
N PRO A 125 0.53 20.41 10.15
CA PRO A 125 0.00 21.62 10.79
C PRO A 125 -0.08 21.46 12.31
N SER A 126 0.15 22.52 13.05
CA SER A 126 0.25 22.49 14.53
C SER A 126 -0.99 21.93 15.25
N HIS A 127 -2.14 21.95 14.59
CA HIS A 127 -3.39 21.41 15.15
C HIS A 127 -3.61 19.92 14.85
N ILE A 128 -2.69 19.29 14.09
CA ILE A 128 -2.79 17.86 13.73
C ILE A 128 -1.70 17.09 14.49
N HIS A 129 -2.11 16.09 15.26
CA HIS A 129 -1.20 15.22 16.02
C HIS A 129 -1.16 13.83 15.42
N THR A 130 0.01 13.20 15.45
CA THR A 130 0.17 11.80 15.11
C THR A 130 0.47 10.99 16.37
N TYR A 131 -0.17 9.84 16.49
CA TYR A 131 0.02 8.90 17.59
C TYR A 131 0.93 7.73 17.18
N ALA A 132 1.64 7.89 16.10
CA ALA A 132 2.37 6.79 15.48
C ALA A 132 3.48 6.24 16.37
N GLN A 133 4.21 7.12 17.08
CA GLN A 133 5.27 6.67 17.99
C GLN A 133 4.69 5.94 19.20
N GLU A 134 3.58 6.40 19.74
CA GLU A 134 2.88 5.76 20.84
C GLU A 134 2.34 4.38 20.41
N ASN A 135 1.75 4.32 19.24
CA ASN A 135 1.23 3.06 18.66
C ASN A 135 2.36 2.06 18.42
N LEU A 136 3.46 2.51 17.84
CA LEU A 136 4.65 1.68 17.63
C LEU A 136 5.21 1.16 18.96
N ASN A 137 5.36 2.03 19.95
CA ASN A 137 5.85 1.65 21.28
C ASN A 137 4.93 0.63 21.96
N TYR A 138 3.61 0.81 21.83
CA TYR A 138 2.63 -0.15 22.35
C TYR A 138 2.77 -1.51 21.67
N PHE A 139 2.88 -1.52 20.36
CA PHE A 139 3.04 -2.75 19.57
C PHE A 139 4.34 -3.48 19.96
N LEU A 140 5.47 -2.75 20.02
CA LEU A 140 6.78 -3.34 20.36
C LEU A 140 6.76 -4.00 21.75
N LYS A 141 6.03 -3.43 22.70
CA LYS A 141 5.88 -4.00 24.06
C LYS A 141 5.07 -5.32 24.06
N LYS A 142 4.30 -5.58 23.01
CA LYS A 142 3.46 -6.79 22.91
C LYS A 142 4.12 -7.91 22.09
N LEU A 143 5.25 -7.62 21.45
CA LEU A 143 5.96 -8.64 20.68
C LEU A 143 6.51 -9.72 21.60
N PRO A 144 6.44 -11.00 21.20
CA PRO A 144 7.16 -12.06 21.89
C PRO A 144 8.67 -11.77 21.94
N ALA A 145 9.36 -12.26 22.96
CA ALA A 145 10.77 -11.96 23.20
C ALA A 145 11.70 -12.47 22.09
N ASP A 146 11.29 -13.47 21.36
CA ASP A 146 12.05 -14.06 20.25
C ASP A 146 11.89 -13.29 18.93
N VAL A 147 10.92 -12.37 18.85
CA VAL A 147 10.75 -11.50 17.66
C VAL A 147 11.71 -10.31 17.77
N LYS A 148 12.51 -10.08 16.74
CA LYS A 148 13.52 -9.01 16.70
C LYS A 148 13.00 -7.81 15.90
N PRO A 149 12.56 -6.74 16.56
CA PRO A 149 12.09 -5.55 15.83
C PRO A 149 13.26 -4.76 15.24
N ILE A 150 13.16 -4.40 13.96
CA ILE A 150 14.10 -3.52 13.27
C ILE A 150 13.46 -2.13 13.20
N LYS A 151 14.01 -1.19 13.97
CA LYS A 151 13.41 0.11 14.24
C LYS A 151 13.88 1.16 13.23
N LEU A 152 13.34 1.09 12.03
CA LEU A 152 13.78 1.92 10.90
C LEU A 152 13.61 3.41 11.18
N MET A 153 12.51 3.82 11.80
CA MET A 153 12.26 5.23 12.11
C MET A 153 13.28 5.80 13.11
N GLU A 154 13.62 5.01 14.14
CA GLU A 154 14.67 5.42 15.10
C GLU A 154 16.01 5.57 14.37
N HIS A 155 16.34 4.62 13.49
CA HIS A 155 17.56 4.68 12.69
C HIS A 155 17.60 5.95 11.83
N PHE A 156 16.50 6.27 11.12
CA PHE A 156 16.43 7.45 10.27
C PHE A 156 16.64 8.73 11.11
N LYS A 157 15.90 8.88 12.20
CA LYS A 157 16.00 10.07 13.08
C LYS A 157 17.38 10.26 13.74
N GLN A 158 18.11 9.16 13.95
CA GLN A 158 19.44 9.23 14.58
C GLN A 158 20.55 9.57 13.58
N ASN A 159 20.35 9.29 12.29
CA ASN A 159 21.42 9.36 11.30
C ASN A 159 21.20 10.39 10.18
N TYR A 160 19.99 10.96 10.08
CA TYR A 160 19.61 11.87 8.99
C TYR A 160 18.87 13.09 9.53
N THR A 161 19.06 14.24 8.89
CA THR A 161 18.29 15.46 9.18
C THR A 161 16.85 15.33 8.67
N ASN A 162 15.99 16.25 9.09
CA ASN A 162 14.60 16.29 8.61
C ASN A 162 14.53 16.44 7.09
N GLU A 163 15.42 17.23 6.49
CA GLU A 163 15.50 17.46 5.05
C GLU A 163 15.90 16.17 4.32
N GLU A 164 16.90 15.47 4.83
CA GLU A 164 17.32 14.18 4.27
C GLU A 164 16.23 13.12 4.39
N ILE A 165 15.50 13.08 5.51
CA ILE A 165 14.35 12.16 5.68
C ILE A 165 13.24 12.53 4.68
N GLN A 166 12.97 13.82 4.49
CA GLN A 166 12.00 14.28 3.50
C GLN A 166 12.36 13.77 2.10
N ASP A 167 13.64 13.84 1.73
CA ASP A 167 14.13 13.40 0.42
C ASP A 167 14.06 11.88 0.21
N MET A 168 13.73 11.11 1.26
CA MET A 168 13.48 9.66 1.17
C MET A 168 12.06 9.31 0.71
N TYR A 169 11.17 10.29 0.53
CA TYR A 169 9.75 10.06 0.22
C TYR A 169 9.35 10.78 -1.06
N PHE A 170 8.36 10.22 -1.75
CA PHE A 170 7.69 10.93 -2.84
C PHE A 170 6.85 12.07 -2.26
N LYS A 171 6.79 13.19 -2.96
CA LYS A 171 6.04 14.37 -2.52
C LYS A 171 4.52 14.16 -2.59
N THR A 172 4.06 13.46 -3.63
CA THR A 172 2.63 13.31 -3.97
C THR A 172 2.09 11.90 -3.75
N ASP A 173 2.96 10.94 -3.42
CA ASP A 173 2.58 9.56 -3.11
C ASP A 173 2.77 9.27 -1.61
N HIS A 174 2.18 8.18 -1.12
CA HIS A 174 2.32 7.81 0.30
C HIS A 174 3.57 7.00 0.61
N HIS A 175 4.27 6.50 -0.39
CA HIS A 175 5.44 5.64 -0.21
C HIS A 175 6.74 6.42 -0.07
N TRP A 176 7.76 5.76 0.46
CA TRP A 176 9.14 6.18 0.27
C TRP A 176 9.49 6.10 -1.22
N ASN A 177 10.48 6.89 -1.64
CA ASN A 177 11.05 6.74 -2.98
C ASN A 177 12.16 5.67 -2.95
N MET A 178 12.80 5.41 -4.09
CA MET A 178 13.79 4.35 -4.15
C MET A 178 15.03 4.64 -3.29
N ASP A 179 15.39 5.89 -3.09
CA ASP A 179 16.54 6.23 -2.24
C ASP A 179 16.23 5.89 -0.77
N GLY A 180 15.03 6.23 -0.27
CA GLY A 180 14.60 5.85 1.07
C GLY A 180 14.42 4.35 1.23
N ALA A 181 13.81 3.70 0.23
CA ALA A 181 13.59 2.25 0.24
C ALA A 181 14.93 1.49 0.28
N PHE A 182 15.93 1.96 -0.50
CA PHE A 182 17.26 1.33 -0.54
C PHE A 182 18.01 1.51 0.79
N LEU A 183 17.94 2.69 1.41
CA LEU A 183 18.51 2.91 2.76
C LEU A 183 17.83 2.00 3.79
N GLY A 184 16.51 1.85 3.68
CA GLY A 184 15.75 0.91 4.52
C GLY A 184 16.24 -0.53 4.33
N TYR A 185 16.39 -0.98 3.09
CA TYR A 185 16.91 -2.31 2.75
C TYR A 185 18.32 -2.53 3.34
N GLN A 186 19.23 -1.55 3.18
CA GLN A 186 20.59 -1.64 3.73
C GLN A 186 20.54 -1.85 5.25
N TYR A 187 19.76 -1.04 5.96
CA TYR A 187 19.65 -1.14 7.42
C TYR A 187 19.03 -2.47 7.86
N ILE A 188 17.96 -2.91 7.16
CA ILE A 188 17.30 -4.19 7.45
C ILE A 188 18.31 -5.34 7.32
N MET A 189 18.98 -5.45 6.18
CA MET A 189 19.85 -6.60 5.92
C MET A 189 21.12 -6.59 6.79
N ASN A 190 21.69 -5.40 7.03
CA ASN A 190 22.86 -5.29 7.89
C ASN A 190 22.50 -5.65 9.36
N THR A 191 21.30 -5.26 9.81
CA THR A 191 20.80 -5.64 11.14
C THR A 191 20.57 -7.15 11.23
N ILE A 192 19.95 -7.76 10.22
CA ILE A 192 19.75 -9.21 10.17
C ILE A 192 21.10 -9.94 10.19
N GLY A 193 22.08 -9.46 9.42
CA GLY A 193 23.45 -10.04 9.39
C GLY A 193 24.15 -10.02 10.75
N GLN A 194 23.89 -8.99 11.54
CA GLN A 194 24.45 -8.87 12.89
C GLN A 194 23.73 -9.76 13.92
N GLN A 195 22.42 -9.90 13.79
CA GLN A 195 21.58 -10.52 14.83
C GLN A 195 21.24 -11.99 14.55
N SER A 196 21.27 -12.42 13.29
CA SER A 196 20.86 -13.76 12.90
C SER A 196 21.96 -14.80 13.17
N SER A 197 21.58 -15.98 13.63
CA SER A 197 22.47 -17.14 13.72
C SER A 197 22.56 -17.91 12.40
N ILE A 198 21.55 -17.81 11.54
CA ILE A 198 21.46 -18.58 10.28
C ILE A 198 21.81 -17.76 9.03
N TYR A 199 21.86 -16.44 9.14
CA TYR A 199 22.21 -15.55 8.02
C TYR A 199 23.43 -14.71 8.39
N LYS A 200 24.50 -14.85 7.61
CA LYS A 200 25.73 -14.05 7.74
C LYS A 200 26.04 -13.43 6.37
N GLY A 201 25.20 -12.50 5.98
CA GLY A 201 25.37 -11.82 4.71
C GLY A 201 26.50 -10.79 4.71
N LYS A 202 27.00 -10.50 3.53
CA LYS A 202 27.93 -9.39 3.31
C LYS A 202 27.23 -8.07 3.62
N GLU A 203 28.00 -7.11 4.14
CA GLU A 203 27.48 -5.75 4.35
C GLU A 203 27.00 -5.14 3.04
N ILE A 204 25.78 -4.63 3.03
CA ILE A 204 25.19 -3.98 1.85
C ILE A 204 25.75 -2.57 1.73
N LYS A 205 26.43 -2.28 0.64
CA LYS A 205 27.04 -0.98 0.37
C LYS A 205 26.44 -0.35 -0.88
N LYS A 206 26.09 0.92 -0.81
CA LYS A 206 25.47 1.66 -1.91
C LYS A 206 26.36 1.67 -3.17
N GLU A 207 27.67 1.68 -2.94
CA GLU A 207 28.69 1.66 -3.99
C GLU A 207 28.66 0.40 -4.86
N ASP A 208 28.07 -0.69 -4.38
CA ASP A 208 27.94 -1.95 -5.13
C ASP A 208 26.73 -1.93 -6.09
N TYR A 209 25.99 -0.82 -6.15
CA TYR A 209 24.76 -0.69 -6.94
C TYR A 209 24.84 0.49 -7.89
N ILE A 210 24.13 0.39 -9.01
CA ILE A 210 23.93 1.44 -10.01
C ILE A 210 22.52 2.00 -9.81
N ARG A 211 22.41 3.32 -9.64
CA ARG A 211 21.14 4.02 -9.56
C ARG A 211 20.71 4.44 -10.95
N THR A 212 19.59 3.96 -11.43
CA THR A 212 19.02 4.29 -12.73
C THR A 212 17.65 4.90 -12.55
N CYS A 213 17.33 5.91 -13.35
CA CYS A 213 16.03 6.57 -13.30
C CYS A 213 15.37 6.52 -14.68
N ALA A 214 14.06 6.32 -14.68
CA ALA A 214 13.27 6.29 -15.91
C ALA A 214 13.35 7.67 -16.62
N GLN A 215 13.61 7.64 -17.92
CA GLN A 215 13.81 8.86 -18.72
C GLN A 215 12.50 9.65 -18.90
N ASN A 216 11.43 8.96 -19.27
CA ASN A 216 10.19 9.55 -19.73
C ASN A 216 8.97 9.15 -18.88
N LYS A 217 9.20 8.61 -17.66
CA LYS A 217 8.09 8.16 -16.81
C LYS A 217 8.00 9.00 -15.55
N HIS A 218 6.80 9.35 -15.22
CA HIS A 218 6.48 10.17 -14.07
C HIS A 218 5.50 9.41 -13.16
N LEU A 219 5.83 9.35 -11.90
CA LEU A 219 4.90 8.82 -10.89
C LEU A 219 3.79 9.85 -10.69
N VAL A 220 2.57 9.44 -10.96
CA VAL A 220 1.40 10.17 -10.48
C VAL A 220 1.07 9.58 -9.11
N GLY A 221 1.35 10.33 -8.07
CA GLY A 221 1.22 9.84 -6.70
C GLY A 221 -0.23 9.57 -6.31
N SER A 222 -0.42 8.57 -5.46
CA SER A 222 -1.75 8.13 -5.01
C SER A 222 -2.53 9.25 -4.31
N PHE A 223 -1.86 10.08 -3.49
CA PHE A 223 -2.51 11.22 -2.84
C PHE A 223 -2.90 12.31 -3.85
N ASN A 224 -2.04 12.53 -4.85
CA ASN A 224 -2.32 13.51 -5.91
C ASN A 224 -3.51 13.04 -6.78
N ASN A 225 -3.62 11.73 -7.04
CA ASN A 225 -4.79 11.17 -7.73
C ASN A 225 -6.08 11.44 -6.94
N GLN A 226 -6.06 11.25 -5.61
CA GLN A 226 -7.21 11.54 -4.74
C GLN A 226 -7.59 13.04 -4.76
N LEU A 227 -6.65 13.90 -5.14
CA LEU A 227 -6.87 15.34 -5.33
C LEU A 227 -6.96 15.71 -6.81
N TYR A 228 -7.33 14.76 -7.68
CA TYR A 228 -7.56 14.95 -9.12
C TYR A 228 -6.34 15.55 -9.84
N GLN A 229 -5.13 15.25 -9.36
CA GLN A 229 -3.85 15.74 -9.90
C GLN A 229 -3.73 17.26 -9.90
N LEU A 230 -4.44 17.93 -8.99
CA LEU A 230 -4.48 19.40 -8.90
C LEU A 230 -3.21 20.01 -8.29
N ILE A 231 -2.40 19.18 -7.59
CA ILE A 231 -1.22 19.68 -6.86
C ILE A 231 0.04 19.59 -7.73
N ASP A 232 0.18 18.50 -8.48
CA ASP A 232 1.32 18.33 -9.40
C ASP A 232 0.83 17.60 -10.66
N ALA A 233 0.80 18.33 -11.78
CA ALA A 233 0.40 17.78 -13.08
C ALA A 233 1.56 17.05 -13.79
N ASN A 234 2.82 17.29 -13.37
CA ASN A 234 4.01 16.77 -14.07
C ASN A 234 4.45 15.39 -13.54
N GLY A 235 4.14 15.11 -12.27
CA GLY A 235 4.55 13.85 -11.63
C GLY A 235 6.01 13.85 -11.18
N GLU A 236 6.39 12.76 -10.52
CA GLU A 236 7.70 12.61 -9.89
C GLU A 236 8.54 11.55 -10.59
N LYS A 237 9.87 11.71 -10.53
CA LYS A 237 10.82 10.82 -11.19
C LYS A 237 10.92 9.49 -10.46
N LEU A 238 10.86 8.39 -11.21
CA LEU A 238 11.03 7.04 -10.71
C LEU A 238 12.45 6.54 -10.96
N CYS A 239 13.05 5.96 -9.93
CA CYS A 239 14.40 5.40 -9.99
C CYS A 239 14.40 4.00 -9.39
N TYR A 240 15.48 3.25 -9.62
CA TYR A 240 15.74 1.95 -8.99
C TYR A 240 17.26 1.73 -8.88
N TYR A 241 17.63 0.84 -7.97
CA TYR A 241 19.01 0.39 -7.79
C TYR A 241 19.15 -1.03 -8.32
N THR A 242 20.22 -1.28 -9.07
CA THR A 242 20.57 -2.61 -9.57
C THR A 242 21.99 -2.94 -9.09
N PRO A 243 22.25 -4.14 -8.58
CA PRO A 243 23.64 -4.55 -8.33
C PRO A 243 24.50 -4.35 -9.57
N LYS A 244 25.76 -4.01 -9.41
CA LYS A 244 26.68 -3.82 -10.57
C LYS A 244 26.74 -5.06 -11.46
N ASP A 245 26.59 -6.25 -10.86
CA ASP A 245 26.59 -7.52 -11.56
C ASP A 245 25.18 -7.97 -12.00
N GLY A 246 24.16 -7.12 -11.79
CA GLY A 246 22.76 -7.43 -12.08
C GLY A 246 22.10 -8.30 -11.00
N PHE A 247 20.80 -8.52 -11.15
CA PHE A 247 20.06 -9.49 -10.36
C PHE A 247 20.16 -10.84 -11.09
N ASN A 248 20.87 -11.81 -10.50
CA ASN A 248 21.17 -13.10 -11.12
C ASN A 248 20.40 -14.22 -10.41
N PHE A 249 19.07 -14.20 -10.52
CA PHE A 249 18.21 -15.20 -9.92
C PHE A 249 18.16 -16.48 -10.78
N THR A 250 18.02 -17.62 -10.11
CA THR A 250 17.85 -18.93 -10.77
C THR A 250 16.45 -19.03 -11.39
N SER A 251 15.44 -18.55 -10.66
CA SER A 251 14.07 -18.44 -11.18
C SER A 251 13.32 -17.36 -10.44
N VAL A 252 12.35 -16.79 -11.12
CA VAL A 252 11.38 -15.83 -10.58
C VAL A 252 9.99 -16.30 -11.03
N THR A 253 9.06 -16.41 -10.10
CA THR A 253 7.66 -16.69 -10.39
C THR A 253 6.80 -15.74 -9.58
N ALA A 254 5.90 -15.03 -10.25
CA ALA A 254 4.93 -14.17 -9.58
C ALA A 254 3.54 -14.48 -10.13
N LYS A 255 2.57 -14.62 -9.23
CA LYS A 255 1.17 -14.87 -9.57
C LYS A 255 0.38 -13.59 -9.30
N ASP A 256 -0.31 -13.07 -10.32
CA ASP A 256 -1.13 -11.88 -10.15
C ASP A 256 -2.53 -12.23 -9.61
N VAL A 257 -3.34 -11.19 -9.30
CA VAL A 257 -4.69 -11.37 -8.73
C VAL A 257 -5.68 -12.00 -9.74
N GLN A 258 -5.33 -12.00 -11.02
CA GLN A 258 -6.11 -12.69 -12.07
C GLN A 258 -5.65 -14.14 -12.26
N GLY A 259 -4.57 -14.56 -11.58
CA GLY A 259 -4.00 -15.90 -11.69
C GLY A 259 -2.96 -16.04 -12.81
N THR A 260 -2.57 -14.96 -13.48
CA THR A 260 -1.51 -14.99 -14.50
C THR A 260 -0.15 -15.22 -13.84
N ILE A 261 0.67 -16.06 -14.46
CA ILE A 261 2.02 -16.34 -13.96
C ILE A 261 3.04 -15.55 -14.78
N HIS A 262 3.88 -14.80 -14.09
CA HIS A 262 5.03 -14.08 -14.63
C HIS A 262 6.31 -14.84 -14.21
N GLN A 263 7.26 -14.99 -15.13
CA GLN A 263 8.42 -15.86 -14.87
C GLN A 263 9.77 -15.13 -14.95
N ASN A 264 9.75 -13.83 -15.21
CA ASN A 264 10.98 -13.04 -15.30
C ASN A 264 10.90 -11.81 -14.41
N LEU A 265 12.01 -11.41 -13.82
CA LEU A 265 12.06 -10.19 -13.01
C LEU A 265 11.62 -8.95 -13.81
N ASP A 266 12.02 -8.86 -15.07
CA ASP A 266 11.73 -7.73 -15.95
C ASP A 266 10.21 -7.59 -16.26
N GLU A 267 9.43 -8.64 -16.02
CA GLU A 267 7.98 -8.58 -16.17
C GLU A 267 7.29 -7.93 -14.96
N ILE A 268 7.97 -7.92 -13.81
CA ILE A 268 7.36 -7.56 -12.54
C ILE A 268 8.07 -6.41 -11.81
N TYR A 269 9.27 -5.97 -12.25
CA TYR A 269 10.05 -4.96 -11.52
C TYR A 269 10.78 -4.04 -12.51
N GLY A 270 10.69 -2.73 -12.26
CA GLY A 270 11.31 -1.71 -13.11
C GLY A 270 10.72 -1.67 -14.50
N VAL A 271 9.48 -2.12 -14.67
CA VAL A 271 8.88 -2.35 -15.98
C VAL A 271 8.72 -1.04 -16.75
N GLU A 272 9.35 -0.95 -17.89
CA GLU A 272 9.12 0.12 -18.85
C GLU A 272 7.82 -0.11 -19.61
N LYS A 273 6.70 0.10 -18.94
CA LYS A 273 5.39 0.10 -19.62
C LYS A 273 5.32 1.33 -20.54
N GLN A 274 4.60 1.20 -21.63
CA GLN A 274 4.55 2.20 -22.72
C GLN A 274 3.90 3.54 -22.35
N LYS A 275 3.37 3.68 -21.15
CA LYS A 275 2.70 4.93 -20.72
C LYS A 275 3.71 5.92 -20.12
N ASP A 276 3.53 7.19 -20.42
CA ASP A 276 4.37 8.27 -19.86
C ASP A 276 4.17 8.43 -18.35
N THR A 277 3.05 8.00 -17.80
CA THR A 277 2.77 8.02 -16.37
C THR A 277 2.54 6.62 -15.85
N THR A 278 2.94 6.40 -14.60
CA THR A 278 2.75 5.10 -13.94
C THR A 278 2.50 5.31 -12.45
N SER A 279 2.05 4.27 -11.77
CA SER A 279 1.93 4.24 -10.31
C SER A 279 3.18 3.63 -9.67
N TYR A 280 3.29 3.74 -8.35
CA TYR A 280 4.35 3.08 -7.58
C TYR A 280 4.34 1.56 -7.84
N ALA A 281 3.19 0.93 -7.68
CA ALA A 281 3.03 -0.51 -7.92
C ALA A 281 3.32 -0.88 -9.38
N GLY A 282 2.87 -0.08 -10.34
CA GLY A 282 3.10 -0.34 -11.75
C GLY A 282 4.57 -0.23 -12.20
N TYR A 283 5.41 0.43 -11.40
CA TYR A 283 6.86 0.57 -11.71
C TYR A 283 7.71 -0.46 -10.94
N TYR A 284 7.46 -0.62 -9.63
CA TYR A 284 8.11 -1.63 -8.80
C TYR A 284 7.32 -2.94 -8.88
N THR A 285 7.53 -3.89 -8.00
CA THR A 285 6.63 -5.06 -8.01
C THR A 285 5.21 -4.60 -7.65
N ASP A 286 4.23 -5.11 -8.36
CA ASP A 286 2.84 -4.88 -8.04
C ASP A 286 2.47 -5.59 -6.72
N ASP A 287 1.24 -5.43 -6.27
CA ASP A 287 0.73 -6.11 -5.07
C ASP A 287 0.35 -7.57 -5.44
N TYR A 288 1.34 -8.32 -5.94
CA TYR A 288 1.17 -9.74 -6.24
C TYR A 288 0.80 -10.52 -4.99
N PRO A 289 -0.22 -11.40 -5.05
CA PRO A 289 -0.50 -12.31 -3.93
C PRO A 289 0.74 -13.10 -3.51
N GLU A 290 1.51 -13.59 -4.49
CA GLU A 290 2.69 -14.40 -4.24
C GLU A 290 3.78 -14.11 -5.29
N ILE A 291 5.02 -13.95 -4.80
CA ILE A 291 6.24 -13.97 -5.62
C ILE A 291 7.19 -14.99 -4.98
N VAL A 292 7.75 -15.88 -5.81
CA VAL A 292 8.77 -16.85 -5.38
C VAL A 292 10.03 -16.63 -6.21
N ILE A 293 11.16 -16.45 -5.53
CA ILE A 293 12.45 -16.21 -6.16
C ILE A 293 13.47 -17.22 -5.62
N GLU A 294 14.12 -17.98 -6.50
CA GLU A 294 15.22 -18.87 -6.17
C GLU A 294 16.54 -18.21 -6.58
N ASN A 295 17.51 -18.28 -5.69
CA ASN A 295 18.85 -17.69 -5.90
C ASN A 295 19.94 -18.67 -5.47
N ASN A 296 20.32 -19.55 -6.37
CA ASN A 296 21.39 -20.54 -6.10
C ASN A 296 22.78 -19.91 -5.95
N ASN A 297 22.91 -18.60 -6.24
CA ASN A 297 24.16 -17.86 -6.04
C ASN A 297 24.30 -17.32 -4.60
N ALA A 298 23.26 -17.39 -3.80
CA ALA A 298 23.30 -16.93 -2.41
C ALA A 298 24.31 -17.76 -1.59
N GLN A 299 25.08 -17.07 -0.75
CA GLN A 299 26.14 -17.70 0.07
C GLN A 299 25.58 -18.21 1.42
N ASN A 300 24.34 -18.68 1.42
CA ASN A 300 23.65 -19.19 2.62
C ASN A 300 22.50 -20.12 2.19
N GLU A 301 21.96 -20.85 3.15
CA GLU A 301 20.86 -21.79 2.93
C GLU A 301 19.52 -21.23 3.46
N VAL A 302 19.42 -19.91 3.64
CA VAL A 302 18.20 -19.28 4.20
C VAL A 302 17.08 -19.36 3.16
N ARG A 303 15.94 -19.87 3.65
CA ARG A 303 14.67 -19.87 2.94
C ARG A 303 13.77 -18.87 3.67
N ALA A 304 13.65 -17.68 3.08
CA ALA A 304 12.95 -16.56 3.71
C ALA A 304 11.50 -16.48 3.23
N LEU A 305 10.60 -16.14 4.14
CA LEU A 305 9.25 -15.71 3.82
C LEU A 305 9.15 -14.22 4.18
N VAL A 306 8.84 -13.38 3.21
CA VAL A 306 8.58 -11.96 3.41
C VAL A 306 7.06 -11.73 3.37
N LEU A 307 6.50 -11.37 4.50
CA LEU A 307 5.11 -10.92 4.60
C LEU A 307 5.13 -9.40 4.47
N LYS A 308 4.38 -8.85 3.50
CA LYS A 308 4.60 -7.45 3.13
C LYS A 308 3.31 -6.68 2.81
N ASP A 309 3.44 -5.34 2.83
CA ASP A 309 2.54 -4.42 2.14
C ASP A 309 3.29 -3.76 0.97
N SER A 310 2.68 -2.78 0.32
CA SER A 310 3.26 -2.11 -0.86
C SER A 310 4.58 -1.38 -0.58
N PHE A 311 4.91 -1.06 0.67
CA PHE A 311 6.21 -0.45 0.99
C PHE A 311 7.38 -1.33 0.57
N ALA A 312 7.25 -2.66 0.67
CA ALA A 312 8.31 -3.57 0.25
C ALA A 312 8.48 -3.67 -1.27
N ASN A 313 7.50 -3.23 -2.07
CA ASN A 313 7.52 -3.43 -3.53
C ASN A 313 8.83 -2.97 -4.18
N ALA A 314 9.37 -1.84 -3.73
CA ALA A 314 10.61 -1.28 -4.28
C ALA A 314 11.85 -2.11 -3.96
N ILE A 315 11.82 -2.94 -2.90
CA ILE A 315 13.00 -3.68 -2.42
C ILE A 315 12.84 -5.21 -2.53
N VAL A 316 11.80 -5.71 -3.18
CA VAL A 316 11.59 -7.16 -3.36
C VAL A 316 12.80 -7.86 -3.96
N PRO A 317 13.36 -7.45 -5.11
CA PRO A 317 14.52 -8.15 -5.67
C PRO A 317 15.77 -8.00 -4.81
N HIS A 318 15.92 -6.90 -4.08
CA HIS A 318 17.03 -6.66 -3.16
C HIS A 318 16.99 -7.63 -1.98
N LEU A 319 15.81 -7.82 -1.38
CA LEU A 319 15.64 -8.81 -0.30
C LEU A 319 15.93 -10.22 -0.83
N ALA A 320 15.38 -10.57 -1.99
CA ALA A 320 15.56 -11.89 -2.60
C ALA A 320 17.03 -12.19 -2.94
N GLN A 321 17.80 -11.17 -3.32
CA GLN A 321 19.23 -11.34 -3.60
C GLN A 321 20.01 -11.87 -2.39
N SER A 322 19.52 -11.62 -1.20
CA SER A 322 20.21 -11.94 0.06
C SER A 322 20.02 -13.40 0.50
N PHE A 323 19.02 -14.10 -0.01
CA PHE A 323 18.65 -15.44 0.46
C PHE A 323 18.62 -16.47 -0.66
N LYS A 324 18.79 -17.75 -0.32
CA LYS A 324 18.73 -18.85 -1.27
C LYS A 324 17.33 -19.02 -1.88
N HIS A 325 16.31 -18.84 -1.06
CA HIS A 325 14.91 -18.88 -1.46
C HIS A 325 14.20 -17.71 -0.81
N THR A 326 13.35 -17.03 -1.56
CA THR A 326 12.49 -15.98 -1.02
C THR A 326 11.07 -16.15 -1.54
N SER A 327 10.15 -16.45 -0.62
CA SER A 327 8.72 -16.34 -0.85
C SER A 327 8.26 -14.98 -0.34
N ILE A 328 7.48 -14.28 -1.12
CA ILE A 328 6.92 -12.97 -0.76
C ILE A 328 5.40 -13.08 -0.85
N LEU A 329 4.69 -12.83 0.25
CA LEU A 329 3.23 -12.90 0.29
C LEU A 329 2.65 -11.56 0.71
N ASP A 330 1.68 -11.10 -0.07
CA ASP A 330 0.83 -9.98 0.30
C ASP A 330 -0.50 -10.52 0.83
N LEU A 331 -0.65 -10.52 2.14
CA LEU A 331 -1.82 -11.14 2.80
C LEU A 331 -3.15 -10.41 2.51
N ARG A 332 -3.10 -9.23 1.88
CA ARG A 332 -4.32 -8.58 1.37
C ARG A 332 -4.93 -9.34 0.20
N HIS A 333 -4.09 -10.05 -0.54
CA HIS A 333 -4.42 -10.71 -1.79
C HIS A 333 -4.19 -12.23 -1.77
N TYR A 334 -3.32 -12.73 -0.90
CA TYR A 334 -2.99 -14.16 -0.81
C TYR A 334 -3.99 -14.88 0.11
N HIS A 335 -4.75 -15.82 -0.45
CA HIS A 335 -5.80 -16.54 0.28
C HIS A 335 -5.77 -18.07 0.05
N GLU A 336 -4.70 -18.60 -0.56
CA GLU A 336 -4.65 -20.01 -0.94
C GLU A 336 -4.39 -20.95 0.26
N LYS A 337 -3.50 -20.54 1.17
CA LYS A 337 -3.13 -21.33 2.34
C LYS A 337 -2.97 -20.41 3.56
N ASP A 338 -3.07 -20.96 4.76
CA ASP A 338 -2.64 -20.21 5.94
C ASP A 338 -1.10 -20.13 5.97
N VAL A 339 -0.58 -19.11 6.65
CA VAL A 339 0.85 -18.81 6.67
C VAL A 339 1.67 -19.94 7.31
N TYR A 340 1.14 -20.61 8.34
CA TYR A 340 1.87 -21.70 9.01
C TYR A 340 2.01 -22.92 8.09
N GLN A 341 0.94 -23.24 7.35
CA GLN A 341 1.01 -24.32 6.35
C GLN A 341 2.00 -23.95 5.23
N TYR A 342 2.00 -22.68 4.81
CA TYR A 342 2.95 -22.18 3.80
C TYR A 342 4.40 -22.36 4.27
N ILE A 343 4.69 -21.98 5.52
CA ILE A 343 6.03 -22.12 6.14
C ILE A 343 6.49 -23.57 6.11
N GLN A 344 5.61 -24.50 6.50
CA GLN A 344 5.93 -25.94 6.52
C GLN A 344 6.16 -26.49 5.12
N ASP A 345 5.25 -26.21 4.18
CA ASP A 345 5.32 -26.74 2.81
C ASP A 345 6.59 -26.30 2.07
N ASN A 346 7.08 -25.09 2.37
CA ASN A 346 8.22 -24.47 1.68
C ASN A 346 9.51 -24.53 2.51
N ASN A 347 9.52 -25.20 3.65
CA ASN A 347 10.68 -25.33 4.54
C ASN A 347 11.30 -23.96 4.89
N ILE A 348 10.43 -22.97 5.18
CA ILE A 348 10.87 -21.62 5.53
C ILE A 348 11.57 -21.66 6.90
N ASN A 349 12.74 -21.03 7.00
CA ASN A 349 13.49 -20.95 8.25
C ASN A 349 13.73 -19.51 8.72
N MET A 350 13.23 -18.51 7.96
CA MET A 350 13.27 -17.09 8.37
C MET A 350 11.98 -16.40 7.92
N VAL A 351 11.31 -15.68 8.80
CA VAL A 351 10.13 -14.88 8.43
C VAL A 351 10.43 -13.41 8.69
N LEU A 352 10.21 -12.58 7.69
CA LEU A 352 10.38 -11.12 7.73
C LEU A 352 9.01 -10.45 7.55
N PHE A 353 8.68 -9.54 8.46
CA PHE A 353 7.48 -8.70 8.33
C PHE A 353 7.93 -7.32 7.84
N VAL A 354 7.52 -6.94 6.64
CA VAL A 354 7.90 -5.66 6.03
C VAL A 354 6.63 -4.88 5.72
N TYR A 355 6.05 -4.32 6.77
CA TYR A 355 4.80 -3.56 6.73
C TYR A 355 5.03 -2.12 7.19
N SER A 356 4.43 -1.17 6.49
CA SER A 356 4.39 0.21 6.94
C SER A 356 3.75 0.31 8.34
N ASP A 357 4.27 1.21 9.16
CA ASP A 357 3.75 1.45 10.52
C ASP A 357 2.28 1.93 10.53
N SER A 358 1.74 2.37 9.39
CA SER A 358 0.33 2.74 9.25
C SER A 358 -0.59 1.53 9.02
N ASN A 359 -0.03 0.36 8.69
CA ASN A 359 -0.83 -0.80 8.26
C ASN A 359 -0.99 -1.90 9.33
N LEU A 360 -0.38 -1.75 10.50
CA LEU A 360 -0.47 -2.79 11.54
C LEU A 360 -1.85 -2.89 12.21
N SER A 361 -2.72 -1.94 12.01
CA SER A 361 -4.11 -1.98 12.53
C SER A 361 -5.12 -2.52 11.50
N GLY A 362 -4.67 -2.84 10.30
CA GLY A 362 -5.55 -3.29 9.22
C GLY A 362 -5.98 -4.75 9.34
N ASP A 363 -6.98 -5.10 8.56
CA ASP A 363 -7.56 -6.46 8.49
C ASP A 363 -6.58 -7.48 7.86
N MET A 364 -5.44 -7.06 7.38
CA MET A 364 -4.43 -7.94 6.77
C MET A 364 -3.92 -9.00 7.76
N PHE A 365 -3.98 -8.76 9.05
CA PHE A 365 -3.67 -9.75 10.08
C PHE A 365 -4.83 -10.64 10.44
N UNK A 366 -5.76 -10.31 9.89
CA UNK A 366 -6.88 -11.13 10.01
C UNK A 366 -6.80 -12.44 9.28
N UNK A 367 -6.09 -12.45 8.55
CA UNK A 367 -5.72 -13.61 7.91
C UNK A 367 -5.15 -14.65 8.85
N UNK A 368 -4.77 -14.21 9.53
CA UNK A 368 -4.42 -14.93 10.59
C UNK A 368 -5.58 -15.32 11.40
N UNK A 369 -6.23 -14.65 11.18
CA UNK A 369 -7.48 -14.85 11.79
C UNK A 369 -8.35 -15.85 11.10
N LEU A 370 -8.17 -16.03 9.91
CA LEU A 370 -8.81 -17.15 9.20
C LEU A 370 -8.43 -18.50 9.85
N SER A 371 -7.20 -18.60 10.27
CA SER A 371 -6.75 -19.77 11.00
C SER A 371 -7.45 -19.92 12.37
N LEU A 372 -7.80 -18.81 13.02
CA LEU A 372 -8.47 -18.87 14.34
C LEU A 372 -9.93 -19.34 14.24
N ARG A 373 -10.63 -19.03 13.15
CA ARG A 373 -11.99 -19.58 12.91
C ARG A 373 -11.92 -21.08 12.62
N ASN A 374 -10.87 -21.53 11.95
CA ASN A 374 -10.66 -22.97 11.67
C ASN A 374 -10.03 -23.70 12.87
N ARG A 375 -9.27 -23.02 13.73
CA ARG A 375 -8.69 -23.59 14.96
C ARG A 375 -9.76 -24.06 15.95
N LYS A 376 -10.92 -23.41 16.03
CA LYS A 376 -12.02 -23.93 16.88
C LYS A 376 -12.52 -25.31 16.42
N LYS A 377 -12.26 -25.68 15.13
CA LYS A 377 -12.55 -27.02 14.62
C LYS A 377 -11.35 -27.97 14.70
N ALA A 378 -10.12 -27.47 14.75
CA ALA A 378 -8.89 -28.28 14.74
C ALA A 378 -8.30 -28.52 16.14
N LEU A 379 -8.57 -27.63 17.11
CA LEU A 379 -8.05 -27.75 18.48
C LEU A 379 -8.70 -28.90 19.30
N VAL A 380 -9.67 -29.57 18.71
CA VAL A 380 -10.23 -30.80 19.35
C VAL A 380 -9.28 -32.00 19.15
N ASN A 381 -8.26 -31.90 18.26
CA ASN A 381 -7.51 -33.14 17.87
C ASN A 381 -5.97 -33.02 17.80
N LEU A 382 -5.33 -32.01 18.40
CA LEU A 382 -3.86 -31.95 18.35
C LEU A 382 -3.24 -31.48 19.68
N HIS A 383 -2.47 -32.38 20.28
CA HIS A 383 -1.54 -32.04 21.37
C HIS A 383 -0.53 -30.99 20.89
N GLU A 384 -0.29 -29.99 21.72
CA GLU A 384 0.66 -28.91 21.48
C GLU A 384 2.07 -29.43 21.16
N PRO A 385 2.68 -29.01 20.07
CA PRO A 385 4.13 -29.14 19.96
C PRO A 385 4.81 -28.04 20.79
N SER A 386 5.74 -28.48 21.62
CA SER A 386 6.58 -27.57 22.41
C SER A 386 7.43 -26.74 21.45
N PHE A 387 7.28 -25.42 21.51
CA PHE A 387 8.16 -24.50 20.81
C PHE A 387 9.43 -24.29 21.66
N TYR A 388 10.57 -24.63 21.09
CA TYR A 388 11.88 -24.23 21.56
C TYR A 388 12.46 -23.17 20.65
#